data_69cca92e38925c9593a5d8b261e31d67
#
_entry.id   69cca92e38925c9593a5d8b261e31d67
#
_cell.length_a   1.000
_cell.length_b   1.000
_cell.length_c   1.000
_cell.angle_alpha   90.00
_cell.angle_beta   90.00
_cell.angle_gamma   90.00
#
_symmetry.space_group_name_H-M   'P 1'
#
loop_
_entity.id
_entity.type
_entity.pdbx_description
1 polymer ?
#
loop_
_entity_poly.entity_id
_entity_poly.type
_entity_poly.pdbx_seq_one_letter_code
_entity_poly.pdbx_strand_id
1 'polypeptide(L)'
;MTIKEVIVDAAKILDETAFISALADESATLTDENANKKNTLLKCFNDVLFEIATEYYPLVKEESFDAGKILFSAFSKTPLKVRSVFSGGENVGFALGTDYIVTEKQAGKVSVVYEYVPEEKTESDSFDYEKTPYGKTVFCYGVAAEYCLITGRFSEAANWESRFKNALTAVAVPRKRTKKITTSKVWK
;
A
#
# COMPACT_ATOMS: atom_id res chain seq x y z
N MET A 1 -13.33 5.19 -4.80
CA MET A 1 -12.14 5.93 -5.28
C MET A 1 -11.37 5.04 -6.22
N THR A 2 -11.09 5.52 -7.42
CA THR A 2 -10.36 4.79 -8.46
C THR A 2 -8.91 5.29 -8.57
N ILE A 3 -8.04 4.48 -9.15
CA ILE A 3 -6.65 4.89 -9.42
C ILE A 3 -6.61 6.04 -10.43
N LYS A 4 -7.53 6.04 -11.43
CA LYS A 4 -7.71 7.17 -12.36
C LYS A 4 -7.88 8.50 -11.62
N GLU A 5 -8.66 8.53 -10.55
CA GLU A 5 -8.86 9.76 -9.75
C GLU A 5 -7.58 10.21 -9.03
N VAL A 6 -6.74 9.27 -8.57
CA VAL A 6 -5.43 9.61 -7.96
C VAL A 6 -4.49 10.22 -9.00
N ILE A 7 -4.43 9.61 -10.19
CA ILE A 7 -3.59 10.09 -11.31
C ILE A 7 -4.03 11.50 -11.74
N VAL A 8 -5.33 11.73 -11.89
CA VAL A 8 -5.88 13.06 -12.25
C VAL A 8 -5.55 14.10 -11.20
N ASP A 9 -5.68 13.75 -9.91
CA ASP A 9 -5.38 14.70 -8.85
C ASP A 9 -3.88 14.95 -8.68
N ALA A 10 -3.03 13.92 -8.89
CA ALA A 10 -1.59 14.12 -8.97
C ALA A 10 -1.21 15.04 -10.15
N ALA A 11 -1.82 14.86 -11.32
CA ALA A 11 -1.62 15.73 -12.46
C ALA A 11 -2.05 17.20 -12.19
N LYS A 12 -3.14 17.41 -11.43
CA LYS A 12 -3.56 18.76 -11.00
C LYS A 12 -2.53 19.45 -10.12
N ILE A 13 -1.94 18.72 -9.17
CA ILE A 13 -0.90 19.28 -8.30
C ILE A 13 0.38 19.62 -9.07
N LEU A 14 0.62 18.92 -10.18
CA LEU A 14 1.76 19.12 -11.07
C LEU A 14 1.53 20.19 -12.14
N ASP A 15 0.33 20.79 -12.16
CA ASP A 15 -0.12 21.78 -13.14
C ASP A 15 -0.12 21.27 -14.60
N GLU A 16 -0.41 19.97 -14.77
CA GLU A 16 -0.48 19.31 -16.08
C GLU A 16 -1.84 19.52 -16.75
N THR A 17 -2.24 20.79 -16.94
CA THR A 17 -3.60 21.19 -17.36
C THR A 17 -4.00 20.64 -18.73
N ALA A 18 -3.08 20.62 -19.70
CA ALA A 18 -3.33 20.07 -21.04
C ALA A 18 -3.61 18.56 -21.00
N PHE A 19 -2.86 17.82 -20.17
CA PHE A 19 -3.06 16.40 -19.98
C PHE A 19 -4.41 16.10 -19.30
N ILE A 20 -4.78 16.88 -18.28
CA ILE A 20 -6.06 16.72 -17.58
C ILE A 20 -7.23 16.95 -18.54
N SER A 21 -7.14 17.97 -19.38
CA SER A 21 -8.18 18.25 -20.39
C SER A 21 -8.31 17.09 -21.40
N ALA A 22 -7.18 16.50 -21.82
CA ALA A 22 -7.19 15.35 -22.71
C ALA A 22 -7.77 14.07 -22.06
N LEU A 23 -7.59 13.88 -20.75
CA LEU A 23 -8.18 12.75 -20.01
C LEU A 23 -9.69 12.91 -19.76
N ALA A 24 -10.18 14.14 -19.74
CA ALA A 24 -11.60 14.44 -19.54
C ALA A 24 -12.45 14.19 -20.79
N ASP A 25 -11.83 14.23 -21.97
CA ASP A 25 -12.50 13.91 -23.23
C ASP A 25 -12.45 12.40 -23.51
N GLU A 26 -13.47 11.69 -23.04
CA GLU A 26 -13.58 10.23 -23.22
C GLU A 26 -13.75 9.81 -24.70
N SER A 27 -14.08 10.74 -25.60
CA SER A 27 -14.26 10.48 -27.02
C SER A 27 -12.98 10.65 -27.84
N ALA A 28 -11.98 11.37 -27.31
CA ALA A 28 -10.74 11.65 -27.98
C ALA A 28 -9.70 10.53 -27.77
N THR A 29 -9.03 10.15 -28.84
CA THR A 29 -7.83 9.31 -28.74
C THR A 29 -6.71 10.16 -28.16
N LEU A 30 -6.11 9.68 -27.07
CA LEU A 30 -4.95 10.36 -26.46
C LEU A 30 -3.79 10.44 -27.48
N THR A 31 -3.12 11.58 -27.53
CA THR A 31 -1.85 11.68 -28.26
C THR A 31 -0.81 10.76 -27.62
N ASP A 32 0.22 10.37 -28.38
CA ASP A 32 1.30 9.53 -27.88
C ASP A 32 1.96 10.13 -26.65
N GLU A 33 2.14 11.45 -26.61
CA GLU A 33 2.66 12.16 -25.44
C GLU A 33 1.78 12.00 -24.21
N ASN A 34 0.47 12.21 -24.34
CA ASN A 34 -0.47 12.06 -23.23
C ASN A 34 -0.63 10.60 -22.80
N ALA A 35 -0.55 9.65 -23.72
CA ALA A 35 -0.56 8.23 -23.41
C ALA A 35 0.70 7.83 -22.61
N ASN A 36 1.88 8.31 -23.03
CA ASN A 36 3.13 8.09 -22.30
C ASN A 36 3.09 8.73 -20.91
N LYS A 37 2.57 9.96 -20.79
CA LYS A 37 2.41 10.65 -19.52
C LYS A 37 1.49 9.87 -18.57
N LYS A 38 0.35 9.37 -19.07
CA LYS A 38 -0.57 8.52 -18.31
C LYS A 38 0.12 7.26 -17.80
N ASN A 39 0.84 6.56 -18.66
CA ASN A 39 1.55 5.35 -18.31
C ASN A 39 2.65 5.61 -17.26
N THR A 40 3.37 6.75 -17.38
CA THR A 40 4.37 7.16 -16.39
C THR A 40 3.73 7.43 -15.03
N LEU A 41 2.62 8.16 -14.98
CA LEU A 41 1.91 8.44 -13.72
C LEU A 41 1.33 7.16 -13.09
N LEU A 42 0.83 6.22 -13.91
CA LEU A 42 0.37 4.92 -13.43
C LEU A 42 1.53 4.09 -12.86
N LYS A 43 2.69 4.12 -13.51
CA LYS A 43 3.90 3.49 -12.98
C LYS A 43 4.29 4.10 -11.64
N CYS A 44 4.37 5.44 -11.55
CA CYS A 44 4.65 6.13 -10.29
C CYS A 44 3.65 5.73 -9.19
N PHE A 45 2.37 5.55 -9.53
CA PHE A 45 1.37 5.06 -8.58
C PHE A 45 1.71 3.66 -8.05
N ASN A 46 2.10 2.74 -8.93
CA ASN A 46 2.47 1.38 -8.53
C ASN A 46 3.76 1.36 -7.68
N ASP A 47 4.75 2.19 -8.02
CA ASP A 47 5.98 2.33 -7.23
C ASP A 47 5.67 2.85 -5.80
N VAL A 48 4.82 3.88 -5.69
CA VAL A 48 4.36 4.40 -4.39
C VAL A 48 3.52 3.37 -3.61
N LEU A 49 2.65 2.62 -4.30
CA LEU A 49 1.87 1.54 -3.69
C LEU A 49 2.79 0.48 -3.09
N PHE A 50 3.81 0.09 -3.84
CA PHE A 50 4.82 -0.88 -3.38
C PHE A 50 5.59 -0.33 -2.16
N GLU A 51 6.08 0.92 -2.21
CA GLU A 51 6.78 1.56 -1.09
C GLU A 51 5.92 1.58 0.18
N ILE A 52 4.67 2.03 0.08
CA ILE A 52 3.76 2.07 1.24
C ILE A 52 3.52 0.67 1.80
N ALA A 53 3.33 -0.32 0.96
CA ALA A 53 3.04 -1.69 1.39
C ALA A 53 4.26 -2.39 2.00
N THR A 54 5.47 -2.04 1.59
CA THR A 54 6.69 -2.70 2.08
C THR A 54 7.32 -1.99 3.27
N GLU A 55 7.24 -0.67 3.32
CA GLU A 55 7.98 0.12 4.31
C GLU A 55 7.10 0.72 5.41
N TYR A 56 5.84 1.07 5.12
CA TYR A 56 5.02 1.86 6.04
C TYR A 56 3.79 1.14 6.55
N TYR A 57 3.00 0.55 5.67
CA TYR A 57 1.73 -0.06 6.04
C TYR A 57 1.49 -1.35 5.27
N PRO A 58 2.03 -2.47 5.74
CA PRO A 58 1.94 -3.75 5.05
C PRO A 58 0.50 -4.20 4.81
N LEU A 59 0.25 -4.67 3.61
CA LEU A 59 -0.97 -5.39 3.26
C LEU A 59 -0.93 -6.78 3.88
N VAL A 60 -1.93 -7.14 4.67
CA VAL A 60 -1.97 -8.38 5.43
C VAL A 60 -3.10 -9.25 4.94
N LYS A 61 -2.83 -10.53 4.80
CA LYS A 61 -3.82 -11.57 4.46
C LYS A 61 -3.71 -12.74 5.40
N GLU A 62 -4.84 -13.42 5.61
CA GLU A 62 -4.94 -14.67 6.33
C GLU A 62 -5.46 -15.74 5.37
N GLU A 63 -4.79 -16.89 5.31
CA GLU A 63 -5.17 -18.03 4.49
C GLU A 63 -4.98 -19.35 5.25
N SER A 64 -5.84 -20.32 4.92
CA SER A 64 -5.82 -21.63 5.56
C SER A 64 -5.10 -22.66 4.70
N PHE A 65 -4.20 -23.43 5.31
CA PHE A 65 -3.40 -24.47 4.68
C PHE A 65 -3.45 -25.77 5.50
N ASP A 66 -2.98 -26.86 4.90
CA ASP A 66 -2.66 -28.07 5.65
C ASP A 66 -1.35 -27.85 6.41
N ALA A 67 -1.32 -28.30 7.68
CA ALA A 67 -0.12 -28.18 8.52
C ALA A 67 1.05 -28.99 7.94
N GLY A 68 2.27 -28.61 8.28
CA GLY A 68 3.50 -29.19 7.78
C GLY A 68 4.26 -28.24 6.86
N LYS A 69 4.74 -28.72 5.72
CA LYS A 69 5.46 -27.89 4.73
C LYS A 69 4.48 -27.19 3.79
N ILE A 70 4.50 -25.86 3.78
CA ILE A 70 3.63 -25.01 2.94
C ILE A 70 4.54 -24.20 2.01
N LEU A 71 4.43 -24.41 0.71
CA LEU A 71 5.20 -23.69 -0.30
C LEU A 71 4.65 -22.27 -0.49
N PHE A 72 5.51 -21.28 -0.73
CA PHE A 72 5.08 -19.91 -1.02
C PHE A 72 4.25 -19.80 -2.29
N SER A 73 4.43 -20.72 -3.25
CA SER A 73 3.60 -20.81 -4.45
C SER A 73 2.15 -21.23 -4.19
N ALA A 74 1.83 -21.76 -3.00
CA ALA A 74 0.47 -22.12 -2.61
C ALA A 74 -0.34 -20.92 -2.08
N PHE A 75 0.33 -19.81 -1.77
CA PHE A 75 -0.33 -18.58 -1.33
C PHE A 75 -0.99 -17.88 -2.50
N SER A 76 -2.16 -17.30 -2.27
CA SER A 76 -2.88 -16.57 -3.32
C SER A 76 -2.25 -15.22 -3.66
N LYS A 77 -1.39 -14.69 -2.78
CA LYS A 77 -0.58 -13.49 -2.98
C LYS A 77 0.87 -13.79 -2.63
N THR A 78 1.80 -13.16 -3.32
CA THR A 78 3.23 -13.34 -3.06
C THR A 78 3.57 -12.89 -1.63
N PRO A 79 3.95 -13.81 -0.73
CA PRO A 79 4.25 -13.47 0.65
C PRO A 79 5.56 -12.68 0.73
N LEU A 80 5.53 -11.57 1.46
CA LEU A 80 6.70 -10.77 1.83
C LEU A 80 7.24 -11.22 3.20
N LYS A 81 6.32 -11.44 4.15
CA LYS A 81 6.69 -11.81 5.51
C LYS A 81 5.55 -12.59 6.17
N VAL A 82 5.85 -13.75 6.73
CA VAL A 82 4.91 -14.48 7.58
C VAL A 82 4.93 -13.86 8.98
N ARG A 83 3.78 -13.43 9.48
CA ARG A 83 3.63 -12.83 10.81
C ARG A 83 3.38 -13.85 11.90
N SER A 84 2.44 -14.76 11.64
CA SER A 84 1.99 -15.75 12.62
C SER A 84 1.29 -16.92 11.95
N VAL A 85 1.28 -18.04 12.63
CA VAL A 85 0.53 -19.24 12.24
C VAL A 85 -0.35 -19.65 13.41
N PHE A 86 -1.61 -19.98 13.14
CA PHE A 86 -2.58 -20.39 14.16
C PHE A 86 -3.15 -21.77 13.84
N SER A 87 -3.52 -22.51 14.86
CA SER A 87 -4.31 -23.73 14.74
C SER A 87 -5.30 -23.81 15.88
N GLY A 88 -6.60 -23.82 15.54
CA GLY A 88 -7.65 -23.81 16.56
C GLY A 88 -7.65 -22.58 17.46
N GLY A 89 -7.14 -21.43 16.97
CA GLY A 89 -7.02 -20.19 17.74
C GLY A 89 -5.72 -20.05 18.56
N GLU A 90 -4.92 -21.09 18.63
CA GLU A 90 -3.62 -21.06 19.32
C GLU A 90 -2.47 -20.76 18.34
N ASN A 91 -1.48 -20.02 18.81
CA ASN A 91 -0.29 -19.72 18.02
C ASN A 91 0.57 -20.98 17.88
N VAL A 92 1.01 -21.26 16.65
CA VAL A 92 1.85 -22.41 16.30
C VAL A 92 3.20 -21.89 15.82
N GLY A 93 4.28 -22.47 16.33
CA GLY A 93 5.64 -22.17 15.86
C GLY A 93 5.82 -22.59 14.40
N PHE A 94 6.68 -21.86 13.69
CA PHE A 94 7.04 -22.18 12.31
C PHE A 94 8.50 -21.81 12.03
N ALA A 95 9.09 -22.50 11.05
CA ALA A 95 10.41 -22.19 10.51
C ALA A 95 10.28 -21.74 9.05
N LEU A 96 11.12 -20.76 8.65
CA LEU A 96 11.20 -20.26 7.28
C LEU A 96 12.26 -21.04 6.50
N GLY A 97 11.89 -21.53 5.31
CA GLY A 97 12.82 -21.95 4.27
C GLY A 97 12.93 -20.90 3.17
N THR A 98 13.64 -21.19 2.10
CA THR A 98 13.84 -20.26 0.98
C THR A 98 12.53 -19.99 0.23
N ASP A 99 11.72 -21.04 0.02
CA ASP A 99 10.49 -21.00 -0.78
C ASP A 99 9.27 -21.64 -0.06
N TYR A 100 9.40 -21.87 1.25
CA TYR A 100 8.37 -22.51 2.06
C TYR A 100 8.43 -22.09 3.53
N ILE A 101 7.37 -22.41 4.25
CA ILE A 101 7.37 -22.49 5.72
C ILE A 101 7.12 -23.93 6.17
N VAL A 102 7.66 -24.29 7.34
CA VAL A 102 7.34 -25.54 8.02
C VAL A 102 6.72 -25.20 9.37
N THR A 103 5.52 -25.71 9.61
CA THR A 103 4.85 -25.54 10.90
C THR A 103 5.27 -26.62 11.87
N GLU A 104 5.39 -26.31 13.17
CA GLU A 104 5.66 -27.30 14.21
C GLU A 104 4.55 -28.35 14.28
N LYS A 105 3.31 -27.94 14.03
CA LYS A 105 2.19 -28.85 13.88
C LYS A 105 2.28 -29.55 12.52
N GLN A 106 2.23 -30.88 12.50
CA GLN A 106 2.42 -31.69 11.29
C GLN A 106 1.11 -32.19 10.65
N ALA A 107 -0.04 -31.99 11.33
CA ALA A 107 -1.33 -32.49 10.86
C ALA A 107 -2.46 -31.53 11.21
N GLY A 108 -3.51 -31.50 10.36
CA GLY A 108 -4.69 -30.67 10.50
C GLY A 108 -4.56 -29.35 9.74
N LYS A 109 -5.49 -28.42 9.98
CA LYS A 109 -5.51 -27.11 9.32
C LYS A 109 -4.77 -26.06 10.17
N VAL A 110 -4.07 -25.18 9.50
CA VAL A 110 -3.44 -24.00 10.08
C VAL A 110 -3.88 -22.76 9.30
N SER A 111 -4.00 -21.64 10.01
CA SER A 111 -4.24 -20.31 9.43
C SER A 111 -2.93 -19.53 9.46
N VAL A 112 -2.48 -19.07 8.30
CA VAL A 112 -1.24 -18.31 8.15
C VAL A 112 -1.57 -16.86 7.90
N VAL A 113 -1.10 -15.98 8.77
CA VAL A 113 -1.20 -14.52 8.61
C VAL A 113 0.11 -14.03 8.05
N TYR A 114 0.06 -13.35 6.92
CA TYR A 114 1.25 -12.89 6.21
C TYR A 114 1.06 -11.51 5.57
N GLU A 115 2.18 -10.81 5.44
CA GLU A 115 2.29 -9.59 4.63
C GLU A 115 2.53 -10.01 3.18
N TYR A 116 1.94 -9.28 2.24
CA TYR A 116 2.10 -9.61 0.83
C TYR A 116 2.46 -8.39 -0.02
N VAL A 117 3.12 -8.68 -1.15
CA VAL A 117 3.47 -7.68 -2.16
C VAL A 117 2.21 -7.30 -2.93
N PRO A 118 1.87 -6.01 -3.06
CA PRO A 118 0.75 -5.59 -3.90
C PRO A 118 0.99 -5.96 -5.36
N GLU A 119 -0.07 -6.34 -6.04
CA GLU A 119 -0.04 -6.54 -7.49
C GLU A 119 -0.05 -5.19 -8.20
N GLU A 120 0.60 -5.12 -9.36
CA GLU A 120 0.51 -3.95 -10.22
C GLU A 120 -0.94 -3.66 -10.59
N LYS A 121 -1.30 -2.38 -10.50
CA LYS A 121 -2.64 -1.90 -10.75
C LYS A 121 -2.75 -1.21 -12.10
N THR A 122 -3.94 -1.32 -12.67
CA THR A 122 -4.38 -0.52 -13.81
C THR A 122 -5.27 0.64 -13.36
N GLU A 123 -5.58 1.58 -14.23
CA GLU A 123 -6.41 2.74 -13.88
C GLU A 123 -7.84 2.38 -13.46
N SER A 124 -8.35 1.21 -13.90
CA SER A 124 -9.69 0.71 -13.59
C SER A 124 -9.77 -0.09 -12.29
N ASP A 125 -8.62 -0.44 -11.72
CA ASP A 125 -8.58 -1.24 -10.51
C ASP A 125 -9.01 -0.46 -9.28
N SER A 126 -9.43 -1.22 -8.25
CA SER A 126 -9.78 -0.67 -6.95
C SER A 126 -8.54 -0.27 -6.16
N PHE A 127 -8.70 0.71 -5.31
CA PHE A 127 -7.66 1.24 -4.45
C PHE A 127 -7.57 0.47 -3.13
N ASP A 128 -6.50 -0.28 -2.92
CA ASP A 128 -6.34 -1.18 -1.77
C ASP A 128 -6.38 -0.46 -0.41
N TYR A 129 -5.99 0.82 -0.38
CA TYR A 129 -5.96 1.63 0.84
C TYR A 129 -7.18 2.55 1.04
N GLU A 130 -8.27 2.37 0.29
CA GLU A 130 -9.45 3.24 0.35
C GLU A 130 -10.04 3.37 1.75
N LYS A 131 -10.00 2.29 2.54
CA LYS A 131 -10.54 2.23 3.90
C LYS A 131 -9.49 2.45 4.99
N THR A 132 -8.30 2.87 4.61
CA THR A 132 -7.19 3.11 5.55
C THR A 132 -7.03 4.61 5.80
N PRO A 133 -6.26 4.98 6.86
CA PRO A 133 -5.89 6.39 7.07
C PRO A 133 -5.02 6.95 5.93
N TYR A 134 -4.36 6.10 5.14
CA TYR A 134 -3.56 6.51 3.97
C TYR A 134 -4.50 6.85 2.81
N GLY A 135 -5.11 8.01 2.91
CA GLY A 135 -6.07 8.48 1.94
C GLY A 135 -5.41 8.90 0.63
N LYS A 136 -6.25 9.25 -0.34
CA LYS A 136 -5.88 9.70 -1.68
C LYS A 136 -4.74 10.72 -1.72
N THR A 137 -4.72 11.67 -0.79
CA THR A 137 -3.74 12.77 -0.76
C THR A 137 -2.30 12.28 -0.56
N VAL A 138 -2.10 11.23 0.26
CA VAL A 138 -0.78 10.63 0.47
C VAL A 138 -0.25 10.08 -0.84
N PHE A 139 -1.07 9.31 -1.55
CA PHE A 139 -0.70 8.76 -2.86
C PHE A 139 -0.47 9.86 -3.91
N CYS A 140 -1.29 10.91 -3.94
CA CYS A 140 -1.07 12.03 -4.86
C CYS A 140 0.30 12.70 -4.63
N TYR A 141 0.73 12.87 -3.38
CA TYR A 141 2.05 13.45 -3.08
C TYR A 141 3.19 12.51 -3.48
N GLY A 142 3.08 11.21 -3.22
CA GLY A 142 4.07 10.23 -3.64
C GLY A 142 4.18 10.16 -5.17
N VAL A 143 3.06 10.04 -5.88
CA VAL A 143 3.02 10.05 -7.36
C VAL A 143 3.63 11.33 -7.94
N ALA A 144 3.33 12.49 -7.33
CA ALA A 144 3.91 13.76 -7.78
C ALA A 144 5.44 13.81 -7.56
N ALA A 145 5.94 13.26 -6.44
CA ALA A 145 7.37 13.17 -6.16
C ALA A 145 8.08 12.30 -7.19
N GLU A 146 7.60 11.07 -7.40
CA GLU A 146 8.15 10.12 -8.35
C GLU A 146 8.10 10.65 -9.80
N TYR A 147 6.98 11.23 -10.20
CA TYR A 147 6.85 11.83 -11.53
C TYR A 147 7.84 12.97 -11.76
N CYS A 148 8.00 13.87 -10.79
CA CYS A 148 8.98 14.96 -10.85
C CYS A 148 10.42 14.41 -10.92
N LEU A 149 10.72 13.33 -10.20
CA LEU A 149 12.03 12.68 -10.25
C LEU A 149 12.33 12.12 -11.65
N ILE A 150 11.39 11.37 -12.23
CA ILE A 150 11.53 10.77 -13.57
C ILE A 150 11.67 11.86 -14.66
N THR A 151 10.96 12.98 -14.51
CA THR A 151 10.97 14.07 -15.49
C THR A 151 12.08 15.08 -15.26
N GLY A 152 13.00 14.86 -14.31
CA GLY A 152 14.15 15.72 -14.04
C GLY A 152 13.82 17.02 -13.28
N ARG A 153 12.62 17.14 -12.68
CA ARG A 153 12.17 18.27 -11.87
C ARG A 153 12.60 18.12 -10.41
N PHE A 154 13.90 17.98 -10.17
CA PHE A 154 14.45 17.53 -8.87
C PHE A 154 14.09 18.40 -7.67
N SER A 155 14.02 19.74 -7.83
CA SER A 155 13.65 20.63 -6.73
C SER A 155 12.18 20.45 -6.31
N GLU A 156 11.29 20.19 -7.26
CA GLU A 156 9.89 19.91 -7.01
C GLU A 156 9.72 18.51 -6.43
N ALA A 157 10.47 17.52 -6.95
CA ALA A 157 10.49 16.16 -6.41
C ALA A 157 10.80 16.17 -4.90
N ALA A 158 11.86 16.87 -4.48
CA ALA A 158 12.23 16.98 -3.07
C ALA A 158 11.12 17.61 -2.20
N ASN A 159 10.40 18.61 -2.73
CA ASN A 159 9.28 19.23 -2.02
C ASN A 159 8.10 18.26 -1.86
N TRP A 160 7.75 17.52 -2.93
CA TRP A 160 6.66 16.56 -2.88
C TRP A 160 7.01 15.33 -2.03
N GLU A 161 8.24 14.85 -2.09
CA GLU A 161 8.74 13.79 -1.23
C GLU A 161 8.65 14.16 0.25
N SER A 162 9.04 15.39 0.62
CA SER A 162 8.89 15.90 1.98
C SER A 162 7.43 15.89 2.44
N ARG A 163 6.48 16.32 1.58
CA ARG A 163 5.05 16.29 1.88
C ARG A 163 4.53 14.86 2.02
N PHE A 164 4.96 13.96 1.15
CA PHE A 164 4.61 12.54 1.19
C PHE A 164 5.05 11.90 2.51
N LYS A 165 6.34 12.04 2.88
CA LYS A 165 6.88 11.51 4.13
C LYS A 165 6.22 12.09 5.37
N ASN A 166 5.94 13.39 5.37
CA ASN A 166 5.22 14.03 6.47
C ASN A 166 3.79 13.49 6.60
N ALA A 167 3.09 13.29 5.49
CA ALA A 167 1.74 12.73 5.47
C ALA A 167 1.72 11.28 5.95
N LEU A 168 2.67 10.44 5.53
CA LEU A 168 2.86 9.07 6.02
C LEU A 168 3.10 9.05 7.53
N THR A 169 4.02 9.88 8.02
CA THR A 169 4.34 9.95 9.45
C THR A 169 3.15 10.41 10.28
N ALA A 170 2.38 11.39 9.82
CA ALA A 170 1.20 11.90 10.51
C ALA A 170 0.11 10.82 10.69
N VAL A 171 0.04 9.87 9.76
CA VAL A 171 -0.92 8.76 9.80
C VAL A 171 -0.39 7.59 10.63
N ALA A 172 0.91 7.29 10.53
CA ALA A 172 1.56 6.18 11.22
C ALA A 172 1.67 6.38 12.75
N VAL A 173 1.62 7.63 13.23
CA VAL A 173 1.66 7.89 14.67
C VAL A 173 0.37 7.43 15.32
N PRO A 174 0.38 6.36 16.15
CA PRO A 174 -0.80 5.98 16.90
C PRO A 174 -1.17 7.18 17.78
N ARG A 175 -2.37 7.75 17.58
CA ARG A 175 -2.90 8.76 18.49
C ARG A 175 -2.87 8.15 19.90
N LYS A 176 -1.96 8.60 20.75
CA LYS A 176 -1.91 8.19 22.15
C LYS A 176 -3.30 8.47 22.70
N ARG A 177 -4.10 7.41 22.90
CA ARG A 177 -5.31 7.52 23.70
C ARG A 177 -4.86 8.01 25.06
N THR A 178 -5.12 9.27 25.37
CA THR A 178 -4.99 9.81 26.71
C THR A 178 -5.83 8.91 27.60
N LYS A 179 -5.19 7.98 28.34
CA LYS A 179 -5.87 7.26 29.40
C LYS A 179 -6.39 8.36 30.33
N LYS A 180 -7.72 8.55 30.38
CA LYS A 180 -8.35 9.32 31.44
C LYS A 180 -7.94 8.64 32.75
N ILE A 181 -6.98 9.24 33.45
CA ILE A 181 -6.65 8.84 34.82
C ILE A 181 -7.83 9.31 35.66
N THR A 182 -8.76 8.41 35.91
CA THR A 182 -9.83 8.63 36.91
C THR A 182 -9.16 8.44 38.26
N THR A 183 -8.66 9.51 38.83
CA THR A 183 -8.26 9.54 40.23
C THR A 183 -9.54 9.53 41.07
N SER A 184 -10.00 8.35 41.48
CA SER A 184 -10.96 8.24 42.55
C SER A 184 -10.22 8.55 43.87
N LYS A 185 -10.22 9.80 44.30
CA LYS A 185 -9.89 10.15 45.68
C LYS A 185 -11.09 9.72 46.54
N VAL A 186 -10.99 8.57 47.17
CA VAL A 186 -11.80 8.24 48.31
C VAL A 186 -11.18 8.94 49.52
N TRP A 187 -11.82 9.98 50.00
CA TRP A 187 -11.53 10.54 51.33
C TRP A 187 -12.33 9.73 52.34
N LYS A 188 -11.67 9.10 53.29
CA LYS A 188 -12.25 8.66 54.54
C LYS A 188 -12.09 9.76 55.57
#